data_b8211e0f134fc16122b70c6e42c59f5b
#
_entry.id   b8211e0f134fc16122b70c6e42c59f5b
#
_cell.length_a   1.000
_cell.length_b   1.000
_cell.length_c   1.000
_cell.angle_alpha   90.00
_cell.angle_beta   90.00
_cell.angle_gamma   90.00
#
_symmetry.space_group_name_H-M   'P 1'
#
loop_
_entity.id
_entity.type
_entity.pdbx_description
1 polymer ?
#
loop_
_entity_poly.entity_id
_entity_poly.type
_entity_poly.pdbx_seq_one_letter_code
_entity_poly.pdbx_strand_id
1 'polypeptide(L)'
;ISSQQGPVHGTSGEGVQHALLKIMEGVPVRIKGAHYIDTTQVLFICGGAFVGLEENRARTRAFGFISTSESDNQKMLDRLNSRIKPTNLFEFGLIQEFAGRLPIIAHFNPLSREMMVRIMTEPKNSIYKQYRQMLANDGVELTIEDLVFQQIADLAMEYRVGALILRGIFEEMLTPTMYLLPDHPEVRQVKFTSLFEEPKFIGTRATG
;
A
#
# COMPACT_ATOMS: atom_id res chain seq x y z
N ILE A 1 -9.78 4.29 13.18
CA ILE A 1 -10.88 4.05 14.13
C ILE A 1 -10.38 4.26 15.59
N SER A 2 -9.27 4.94 15.77
CA SER A 2 -8.78 5.29 17.11
C SER A 2 -9.57 6.47 17.67
N SER A 3 -9.90 6.43 18.95
CA SER A 3 -10.52 7.53 19.67
C SER A 3 -9.48 8.61 20.01
N GLN A 4 -9.08 9.42 19.03
CA GLN A 4 -8.44 10.70 19.38
C GLN A 4 -9.51 11.67 19.82
N GLN A 5 -9.43 12.09 21.07
CA GLN A 5 -10.33 13.05 21.69
C GLN A 5 -10.28 14.40 20.97
N GLY A 6 -11.29 14.67 20.15
CA GLY A 6 -11.63 15.99 19.67
C GLY A 6 -13.14 16.18 19.78
N PRO A 7 -13.65 17.38 20.13
CA PRO A 7 -15.08 17.62 20.29
C PRO A 7 -15.74 17.75 18.92
N VAL A 8 -16.10 16.63 18.30
CA VAL A 8 -16.93 16.62 17.10
C VAL A 8 -17.99 15.54 17.24
N HIS A 9 -19.24 15.91 17.07
CA HIS A 9 -20.40 15.04 16.99
C HIS A 9 -20.28 14.09 15.78
N GLY A 10 -19.46 13.03 15.93
CA GLY A 10 -19.32 11.91 15.02
C GLY A 10 -19.48 10.63 15.80
N THR A 11 -19.93 9.58 15.15
CA THR A 11 -20.04 8.23 15.71
C THR A 11 -18.72 7.91 16.43
N SER A 12 -18.75 7.73 17.74
CA SER A 12 -17.56 7.40 18.53
C SER A 12 -16.81 6.23 17.86
N GLY A 13 -15.50 6.37 17.67
CA GLY A 13 -14.69 5.29 17.10
C GLY A 13 -14.84 3.98 17.87
N GLU A 14 -15.18 4.02 19.13
CA GLU A 14 -15.51 2.86 19.96
C GLU A 14 -16.78 2.15 19.50
N GLY A 15 -17.82 2.88 19.11
CA GLY A 15 -19.06 2.29 18.62
C GLY A 15 -18.85 1.45 17.36
N VAL A 16 -17.97 1.90 16.47
CA VAL A 16 -17.57 1.14 15.27
C VAL A 16 -16.77 -0.10 15.67
N GLN A 17 -15.85 0.01 16.62
CA GLN A 17 -15.06 -1.13 17.11
C GLN A 17 -15.97 -2.19 17.74
N HIS A 18 -16.95 -1.80 18.57
CA HIS A 18 -17.93 -2.72 19.16
C HIS A 18 -18.81 -3.40 18.11
N ALA A 19 -19.21 -2.69 17.06
CA ALA A 19 -19.99 -3.29 15.97
C ALA A 19 -19.17 -4.33 15.18
N LEU A 20 -17.90 -4.04 14.90
CA LEU A 20 -16.99 -4.99 14.27
C LEU A 20 -16.68 -6.19 15.16
N LEU A 21 -16.52 -5.97 16.46
CA LEU A 21 -16.25 -7.04 17.42
C LEU A 21 -17.34 -8.11 17.39
N LYS A 22 -18.60 -7.72 17.35
CA LYS A 22 -19.73 -8.67 17.26
C LYS A 22 -19.61 -9.59 16.04
N ILE A 23 -19.17 -9.05 14.89
CA ILE A 23 -18.99 -9.84 13.67
C ILE A 23 -17.80 -10.78 13.81
N MET A 24 -16.71 -10.33 14.45
CA MET A 24 -15.49 -11.12 14.64
C MET A 24 -15.63 -12.21 15.69
N GLU A 25 -16.58 -12.08 16.62
CA GLU A 25 -16.88 -13.09 17.66
C GLU A 25 -17.57 -14.34 17.12
N GLY A 26 -18.11 -14.27 15.91
CA GLY A 26 -18.81 -15.38 15.28
C GLY A 26 -20.30 -15.34 15.56
N VAL A 27 -21.03 -14.80 14.62
CA VAL A 27 -22.50 -14.75 14.68
C VAL A 27 -23.07 -15.10 13.31
N PRO A 28 -24.29 -15.71 13.27
CA PRO A 28 -25.00 -15.84 12.02
C PRO A 28 -25.47 -14.47 11.53
N VAL A 29 -24.83 -13.96 10.50
CA VAL A 29 -25.19 -12.69 9.88
C VAL A 29 -26.16 -12.94 8.73
N ARG A 30 -27.31 -12.27 8.75
CA ARG A 30 -28.31 -12.37 7.70
C ARG A 30 -27.85 -11.55 6.48
N ILE A 31 -27.79 -12.23 5.34
CA ILE A 31 -27.59 -11.60 4.02
C ILE A 31 -28.95 -11.39 3.35
N LYS A 32 -28.95 -10.83 2.15
CA LYS A 32 -30.18 -10.65 1.34
C LYS A 32 -31.01 -11.94 1.28
N GLY A 33 -32.27 -11.84 1.65
CA GLY A 33 -33.18 -12.98 1.66
C GLY A 33 -33.12 -13.75 2.98
N ALA A 34 -33.30 -15.08 2.93
CA ALA A 34 -33.28 -16.00 4.07
C ALA A 34 -31.90 -16.63 4.32
N HIS A 35 -30.85 -16.13 3.69
CA HIS A 35 -29.52 -16.71 3.82
C HIS A 35 -28.75 -16.10 5.01
N TYR A 36 -28.02 -16.96 5.72
CA TYR A 36 -27.18 -16.60 6.84
C TYR A 36 -25.74 -17.04 6.54
N ILE A 37 -24.76 -16.22 6.91
CA ILE A 37 -23.35 -16.60 6.97
C ILE A 37 -22.94 -16.67 8.43
N ASP A 38 -22.34 -17.79 8.81
CA ASP A 38 -21.67 -17.92 10.09
C ASP A 38 -20.25 -17.34 9.97
N THR A 39 -19.99 -16.29 10.73
CA THR A 39 -18.72 -15.59 10.68
C THR A 39 -17.61 -16.27 11.50
N THR A 40 -17.89 -17.35 12.22
CA THR A 40 -16.87 -18.11 12.97
C THR A 40 -15.76 -18.67 12.09
N GLN A 41 -16.06 -18.95 10.82
CA GLN A 41 -15.10 -19.50 9.85
C GLN A 41 -14.55 -18.46 8.86
N VAL A 42 -14.77 -17.16 9.13
CA VAL A 42 -14.30 -16.07 8.27
C VAL A 42 -12.96 -15.57 8.78
N LEU A 43 -11.98 -15.45 7.87
CA LEU A 43 -10.72 -14.78 8.15
C LEU A 43 -10.90 -13.28 8.08
N PHE A 44 -10.58 -12.58 9.17
CA PHE A 44 -10.59 -11.13 9.24
C PHE A 44 -9.17 -10.57 9.07
N ILE A 45 -8.98 -9.70 8.10
CA ILE A 45 -7.73 -8.98 7.85
C ILE A 45 -8.02 -7.50 8.01
N CYS A 46 -7.45 -6.89 9.05
CA CYS A 46 -7.63 -5.47 9.34
C CYS A 46 -6.34 -4.73 8.97
N GLY A 47 -6.45 -3.74 8.09
CA GLY A 47 -5.32 -2.91 7.69
C GLY A 47 -5.54 -1.44 8.04
N GLY A 48 -4.45 -0.72 8.34
CA GLY A 48 -4.49 0.71 8.62
C GLY A 48 -3.09 1.32 8.64
N ALA A 49 -3.02 2.64 8.46
CA ALA A 49 -1.76 3.38 8.49
C ALA A 49 -1.25 3.60 9.92
N PHE A 50 -2.14 3.61 10.92
CA PHE A 50 -1.84 3.80 12.34
C PHE A 50 -0.84 4.95 12.61
N VAL A 51 -1.08 6.11 11.96
CA VAL A 51 -0.21 7.29 12.06
C VAL A 51 -0.04 7.70 13.53
N GLY A 52 1.22 7.84 13.98
CA GLY A 52 1.56 8.15 15.38
C GLY A 52 1.78 6.93 16.28
N LEU A 53 1.48 5.71 15.82
CA LEU A 53 1.73 4.50 16.61
C LEU A 53 3.23 4.32 16.92
N GLU A 54 4.11 4.65 15.97
CA GLU A 54 5.56 4.56 16.17
C GLU A 54 6.09 5.61 17.15
N GLU A 55 5.53 6.82 17.13
CA GLU A 55 5.89 7.88 18.07
C GLU A 55 5.52 7.50 19.50
N ASN A 56 4.35 6.90 19.71
CA ASN A 56 3.95 6.39 21.02
C ASN A 56 4.90 5.28 21.50
N ARG A 57 5.34 4.39 20.61
CA ARG A 57 6.34 3.37 20.93
C ARG A 57 7.69 3.96 21.33
N ALA A 58 8.14 5.01 20.66
CA ALA A 58 9.39 5.67 20.99
C ALA A 58 9.35 6.28 22.39
N ARG A 59 8.24 6.86 22.80
CA ARG A 59 8.03 7.40 24.16
C ARG A 59 8.03 6.31 25.21
N THR A 60 7.36 5.19 24.97
CA THR A 60 7.32 4.04 25.91
C THR A 60 8.70 3.41 26.07
N ARG A 61 9.54 3.37 25.02
CA ARG A 61 10.92 2.88 25.09
C ARG A 61 11.84 3.78 25.93
N ALA A 62 11.63 5.09 25.93
CA ALA A 62 12.47 6.02 26.68
C ALA A 62 12.42 5.81 28.21
N PHE A 63 11.40 5.12 28.72
CA PHE A 63 11.23 4.82 30.14
C PHE A 63 11.84 3.49 30.60
N GLY A 64 12.43 2.67 29.71
CA GLY A 64 12.77 1.27 30.01
C GLY A 64 14.21 0.84 29.77
N PHE A 65 15.19 1.71 29.57
CA PHE A 65 16.56 1.28 29.28
C PHE A 65 17.57 1.59 30.35
N ILE A 66 18.00 0.51 31.01
CA ILE A 66 19.37 0.40 31.50
C ILE A 66 19.99 -0.76 30.71
N SER A 67 20.91 -0.42 29.82
CA SER A 67 21.67 -1.38 29.04
C SER A 67 22.87 -1.88 29.76
N THR A 68 23.21 -3.14 29.65
CA THR A 68 24.61 -3.56 29.58
C THR A 68 24.72 -4.98 29.03
N SER A 69 25.66 -5.13 28.11
CA SER A 69 26.20 -6.34 27.49
C SER A 69 25.44 -6.95 26.29
N GLU A 70 26.16 -6.92 25.16
CA GLU A 70 25.79 -7.56 23.90
C GLU A 70 25.84 -9.09 24.01
N SER A 71 24.76 -9.68 24.48
CA SER A 71 24.55 -11.12 24.37
C SER A 71 23.50 -11.42 23.29
N ASP A 72 23.52 -12.62 22.72
CA ASP A 72 22.50 -13.05 21.75
C ASP A 72 21.10 -12.97 22.33
N ASN A 73 20.94 -13.07 23.64
CA ASN A 73 19.69 -12.81 24.36
C ASN A 73 19.23 -11.35 24.21
N GLN A 74 20.15 -10.39 24.18
CA GLN A 74 19.81 -8.97 24.00
C GLN A 74 19.27 -8.72 22.58
N LYS A 75 19.89 -9.29 21.56
CA LYS A 75 19.40 -9.20 20.18
C LYS A 75 18.01 -9.81 20.02
N MET A 76 17.74 -10.92 20.73
CA MET A 76 16.42 -11.55 20.73
C MET A 76 15.38 -10.68 21.45
N LEU A 77 15.73 -10.11 22.59
CA LEU A 77 14.89 -9.16 23.33
C LEU A 77 14.60 -7.90 22.50
N ASP A 78 15.58 -7.37 21.78
CA ASP A 78 15.42 -6.22 20.91
C ASP A 78 14.50 -6.54 19.72
N ARG A 79 14.61 -7.73 19.15
CA ARG A 79 13.68 -8.22 18.12
C ARG A 79 12.26 -8.36 18.64
N LEU A 80 12.08 -8.91 19.86
CA LEU A 80 10.75 -9.04 20.48
C LEU A 80 10.19 -7.68 20.87
N ASN A 81 11.02 -6.77 21.35
CA ASN A 81 10.63 -5.40 21.69
C ASN A 81 10.42 -4.51 20.45
N SER A 82 10.99 -4.87 19.30
CA SER A 82 10.75 -4.16 18.04
C SER A 82 9.39 -4.50 17.41
N ARG A 83 8.76 -5.61 17.80
CA ARG A 83 7.43 -5.98 17.33
C ARG A 83 6.36 -5.10 17.97
N ILE A 84 5.34 -4.78 17.20
CA ILE A 84 4.15 -4.13 17.73
C ILE A 84 3.42 -5.13 18.62
N LYS A 85 3.13 -4.73 19.85
CA LYS A 85 2.39 -5.55 20.82
C LYS A 85 0.94 -5.10 20.85
N PRO A 86 -0.02 -5.96 21.25
CA PRO A 86 -1.41 -5.55 21.46
C PRO A 86 -1.54 -4.33 22.40
N THR A 87 -0.66 -4.22 23.41
CA THR A 87 -0.62 -3.06 24.32
C THR A 87 -0.40 -1.74 23.59
N ASN A 88 0.41 -1.71 22.51
CA ASN A 88 0.63 -0.50 21.74
C ASN A 88 -0.62 -0.08 20.98
N LEU A 89 -1.46 -1.04 20.59
CA LEU A 89 -2.75 -0.77 19.96
C LEU A 89 -3.75 -0.18 20.95
N PHE A 90 -3.71 -0.59 22.23
CA PHE A 90 -4.56 0.00 23.28
C PHE A 90 -4.16 1.44 23.55
N GLU A 91 -2.86 1.72 23.69
CA GLU A 91 -2.32 3.07 23.85
C GLU A 91 -2.67 3.98 22.65
N PHE A 92 -2.81 3.39 21.47
CA PHE A 92 -3.23 4.07 20.25
C PHE A 92 -4.74 4.38 20.22
N GLY A 93 -5.56 3.74 21.07
CA GLY A 93 -7.00 3.98 21.19
C GLY A 93 -7.88 2.88 20.61
N LEU A 94 -7.34 1.65 20.42
CA LEU A 94 -8.16 0.48 20.17
C LEU A 94 -8.66 -0.08 21.50
N ILE A 95 -9.95 -0.50 21.54
CA ILE A 95 -10.47 -1.17 22.73
C ILE A 95 -9.80 -2.54 22.92
N GLN A 96 -9.65 -2.93 24.16
CA GLN A 96 -8.87 -4.11 24.53
C GLN A 96 -9.44 -5.40 23.92
N GLU A 97 -10.76 -5.55 23.92
CA GLU A 97 -11.47 -6.70 23.37
C GLU A 97 -11.23 -6.82 21.86
N PHE A 98 -11.27 -5.71 21.15
CA PHE A 98 -11.05 -5.68 19.70
C PHE A 98 -9.60 -6.04 19.35
N ALA A 99 -8.63 -5.44 20.04
CA ALA A 99 -7.22 -5.75 19.83
C ALA A 99 -6.88 -7.19 20.23
N GLY A 100 -7.54 -7.74 21.25
CA GLY A 100 -7.39 -9.14 21.67
C GLY A 100 -7.87 -10.16 20.62
N ARG A 101 -8.77 -9.75 19.73
CA ARG A 101 -9.22 -10.58 18.58
C ARG A 101 -8.28 -10.56 17.39
N LEU A 102 -7.24 -9.74 17.43
CA LEU A 102 -6.22 -9.61 16.39
C LEU A 102 -4.87 -10.16 16.91
N PRO A 103 -4.72 -11.48 17.06
CA PRO A 103 -3.54 -12.07 17.69
C PRO A 103 -2.28 -11.96 16.83
N ILE A 104 -2.43 -11.79 15.52
CA ILE A 104 -1.31 -11.67 14.57
C ILE A 104 -1.24 -10.22 14.10
N ILE A 105 -0.15 -9.57 14.42
CA ILE A 105 0.13 -8.20 14.00
C ILE A 105 1.30 -8.23 13.03
N ALA A 106 1.05 -7.81 11.79
CA ALA A 106 2.07 -7.65 10.76
C ALA A 106 2.43 -6.17 10.62
N HIS A 107 3.69 -5.86 10.79
CA HIS A 107 4.24 -4.52 10.58
C HIS A 107 4.97 -4.49 9.24
N PHE A 108 4.62 -3.56 8.38
CA PHE A 108 5.28 -3.35 7.09
C PHE A 108 6.30 -2.24 7.21
N ASN A 109 7.50 -2.50 6.75
CA ASN A 109 8.54 -1.50 6.65
C ASN A 109 8.23 -0.48 5.53
N PRO A 110 8.76 0.75 5.62
CA PRO A 110 8.70 1.68 4.50
C PRO A 110 9.27 1.04 3.24
N LEU A 111 8.67 1.36 2.10
CA LEU A 111 9.12 0.85 0.80
C LEU A 111 10.46 1.48 0.43
N SER A 112 11.41 0.65 0.02
CA SER A 112 12.64 1.15 -0.61
C SER A 112 12.39 1.50 -2.07
N ARG A 113 13.33 2.23 -2.68
CA ARG A 113 13.35 2.57 -4.11
C ARG A 113 13.24 1.31 -4.98
N GLU A 114 14.04 0.30 -4.68
CA GLU A 114 14.07 -0.97 -5.41
C GLU A 114 12.72 -1.70 -5.29
N MET A 115 12.11 -1.67 -4.11
CA MET A 115 10.79 -2.28 -3.91
C MET A 115 9.71 -1.55 -4.73
N MET A 116 9.78 -0.22 -4.85
CA MET A 116 8.85 0.55 -5.69
C MET A 116 9.01 0.19 -7.16
N VAL A 117 10.24 0.06 -7.67
CA VAL A 117 10.50 -0.40 -9.06
C VAL A 117 9.92 -1.80 -9.27
N ARG A 118 10.14 -2.73 -8.33
CA ARG A 118 9.59 -4.08 -8.40
C ARG A 118 8.06 -4.09 -8.41
N ILE A 119 7.41 -3.27 -7.60
CA ILE A 119 5.94 -3.14 -7.58
C ILE A 119 5.40 -2.73 -8.95
N MET A 120 6.11 -1.85 -9.67
CA MET A 120 5.71 -1.37 -10.98
C MET A 120 5.88 -2.42 -12.09
N THR A 121 6.82 -3.37 -11.94
CA THR A 121 7.28 -4.24 -13.03
C THR A 121 7.00 -5.74 -12.84
N GLU A 122 7.20 -6.29 -11.63
CA GLU A 122 7.20 -7.73 -11.40
C GLU A 122 5.81 -8.39 -11.32
N PRO A 123 4.83 -7.85 -10.56
CA PRO A 123 3.54 -8.53 -10.38
C PRO A 123 2.85 -8.87 -11.69
N LYS A 124 2.04 -9.94 -11.69
CA LYS A 124 1.26 -10.31 -12.89
C LYS A 124 0.40 -9.13 -13.38
N ASN A 125 -0.22 -8.41 -12.46
CA ASN A 125 -1.04 -7.23 -12.71
C ASN A 125 -0.28 -5.94 -12.38
N SER A 126 1.04 -5.89 -12.65
CA SER A 126 1.79 -4.65 -12.45
C SER A 126 1.27 -3.55 -13.35
N ILE A 127 1.40 -2.30 -12.91
CA ILE A 127 0.88 -1.15 -13.66
C ILE A 127 1.50 -1.07 -15.06
N TYR A 128 2.80 -1.33 -15.18
CA TYR A 128 3.48 -1.37 -16.46
C TYR A 128 2.87 -2.41 -17.42
N LYS A 129 2.62 -3.63 -16.92
CA LYS A 129 2.03 -4.70 -17.75
C LYS A 129 0.60 -4.38 -18.18
N GLN A 130 -0.18 -3.70 -17.33
CA GLN A 130 -1.54 -3.26 -17.67
C GLN A 130 -1.51 -2.28 -18.86
N TYR A 131 -0.69 -1.23 -18.78
CA TYR A 131 -0.58 -0.25 -19.86
C TYR A 131 0.04 -0.83 -21.13
N ARG A 132 1.05 -1.69 -20.99
CA ARG A 132 1.63 -2.43 -22.11
C ARG A 132 0.58 -3.27 -22.83
N GLN A 133 -0.27 -3.98 -22.11
CA GLN A 133 -1.34 -4.78 -22.69
C GLN A 133 -2.41 -3.89 -23.34
N MET A 134 -2.73 -2.76 -22.74
CA MET A 134 -3.73 -1.82 -23.28
C MET A 134 -3.27 -1.26 -24.62
N LEU A 135 -2.04 -0.75 -24.72
CA LEU A 135 -1.49 -0.24 -25.98
C LEU A 135 -1.26 -1.35 -27.02
N ALA A 136 -0.92 -2.56 -26.58
CA ALA A 136 -0.79 -3.70 -27.49
C ALA A 136 -2.13 -4.08 -28.17
N ASN A 137 -3.26 -3.88 -27.50
CA ASN A 137 -4.59 -4.08 -28.12
C ASN A 137 -4.86 -3.09 -29.26
N ASP A 138 -4.25 -1.92 -29.21
CA ASP A 138 -4.29 -0.90 -30.25
C ASP A 138 -3.15 -1.06 -31.30
N GLY A 139 -2.39 -2.16 -31.21
CA GLY A 139 -1.29 -2.48 -32.11
C GLY A 139 -0.02 -1.67 -31.86
N VAL A 140 0.12 -1.08 -30.69
CA VAL A 140 1.29 -0.27 -30.29
C VAL A 140 2.08 -0.95 -29.20
N GLU A 141 3.39 -1.11 -29.37
CA GLU A 141 4.29 -1.63 -28.37
C GLU A 141 4.74 -0.53 -27.40
N LEU A 142 4.54 -0.73 -26.11
CA LEU A 142 5.07 0.17 -25.07
C LEU A 142 6.40 -0.35 -24.53
N THR A 143 7.43 0.48 -24.61
CA THR A 143 8.75 0.23 -24.00
C THR A 143 9.10 1.36 -23.04
N ILE A 144 9.45 1.01 -21.81
CA ILE A 144 9.89 1.95 -20.77
C ILE A 144 11.26 1.49 -20.28
N GLU A 145 12.27 2.36 -20.36
CA GLU A 145 13.61 2.06 -19.89
C GLU A 145 13.68 2.02 -18.37
N ASP A 146 14.63 1.25 -17.83
CA ASP A 146 14.80 1.09 -16.36
C ASP A 146 15.02 2.41 -15.64
N LEU A 147 15.66 3.38 -16.30
CA LEU A 147 15.85 4.71 -15.75
C LEU A 147 14.53 5.39 -15.41
N VAL A 148 13.51 5.24 -16.24
CA VAL A 148 12.18 5.85 -16.00
C VAL A 148 11.55 5.29 -14.72
N PHE A 149 11.60 3.96 -14.54
CA PHE A 149 11.08 3.33 -13.30
C PHE A 149 11.82 3.84 -12.06
N GLN A 150 13.12 4.07 -12.18
CA GLN A 150 13.92 4.62 -11.09
C GLN A 150 13.53 6.06 -10.78
N GLN A 151 13.33 6.90 -11.80
CA GLN A 151 12.88 8.28 -11.64
C GLN A 151 11.47 8.36 -11.03
N ILE A 152 10.55 7.47 -11.45
CA ILE A 152 9.22 7.35 -10.84
C ILE A 152 9.32 6.98 -9.36
N ALA A 153 10.19 6.03 -9.02
CA ALA A 153 10.39 5.61 -7.64
C ALA A 153 10.98 6.75 -6.78
N ASP A 154 11.95 7.50 -7.30
CA ASP A 154 12.54 8.66 -6.63
C ASP A 154 11.48 9.73 -6.35
N LEU A 155 10.68 10.07 -7.35
CA LEU A 155 9.58 11.02 -7.21
C LEU A 155 8.53 10.54 -6.19
N ALA A 156 8.17 9.25 -6.22
CA ALA A 156 7.23 8.67 -5.26
C ALA A 156 7.75 8.72 -3.81
N MET A 157 9.05 8.58 -3.61
CA MET A 157 9.67 8.72 -2.28
C MET A 157 9.60 10.14 -1.75
N GLU A 158 9.74 11.15 -2.60
CA GLU A 158 9.60 12.56 -2.22
C GLU A 158 8.19 12.90 -1.72
N TYR A 159 7.16 12.32 -2.34
CA TYR A 159 5.76 12.51 -1.93
C TYR A 159 5.39 11.84 -0.60
N ARG A 160 6.18 10.89 -0.10
CA ARG A 160 5.98 10.16 1.18
C ARG A 160 4.62 9.47 1.35
N VAL A 161 3.92 9.17 0.27
CA VAL A 161 2.61 8.48 0.27
C VAL A 161 2.69 7.01 -0.14
N GLY A 162 3.90 6.48 -0.23
CA GLY A 162 4.16 5.08 -0.56
C GLY A 162 3.78 4.74 -2.00
N ALA A 163 3.42 3.47 -2.25
CA ALA A 163 3.16 2.97 -3.60
C ALA A 163 1.85 3.51 -4.24
N LEU A 164 0.98 4.15 -3.48
CA LEU A 164 -0.29 4.68 -4.00
C LEU A 164 -0.09 5.71 -5.11
N ILE A 165 0.95 6.54 -5.01
CA ILE A 165 1.24 7.60 -5.99
C ILE A 165 1.76 7.05 -7.32
N LEU A 166 2.32 5.82 -7.33
CA LEU A 166 2.93 5.24 -8.53
C LEU A 166 1.95 5.19 -9.71
N ARG A 167 0.70 4.84 -9.44
CA ARG A 167 -0.34 4.82 -10.48
C ARG A 167 -0.58 6.22 -11.05
N GLY A 168 -0.69 7.23 -10.20
CA GLY A 168 -0.92 8.62 -10.63
C GLY A 168 0.21 9.13 -11.52
N ILE A 169 1.49 8.86 -11.14
CA ILE A 169 2.65 9.26 -11.95
C ILE A 169 2.63 8.54 -13.31
N PHE A 170 2.31 7.25 -13.34
CA PHE A 170 2.17 6.51 -14.58
C PHE A 170 1.05 7.07 -15.48
N GLU A 171 -0.09 7.37 -14.89
CA GLU A 171 -1.23 7.95 -15.61
C GLU A 171 -0.88 9.32 -16.19
N GLU A 172 -0.21 10.17 -15.42
CA GLU A 172 0.23 11.49 -15.87
C GLU A 172 1.24 11.38 -17.02
N MET A 173 2.17 10.44 -16.94
CA MET A 173 3.18 10.20 -17.99
C MET A 173 2.56 9.65 -19.28
N LEU A 174 1.60 8.72 -19.18
CA LEU A 174 1.08 8.00 -20.34
C LEU A 174 -0.14 8.64 -20.99
N THR A 175 -0.95 9.40 -20.24
CA THR A 175 -2.19 10.00 -20.73
C THR A 175 -1.98 10.89 -21.98
N PRO A 176 -0.99 11.80 -22.02
CA PRO A 176 -0.75 12.60 -23.23
C PRO A 176 -0.44 11.75 -24.47
N THR A 177 0.37 10.71 -24.29
CA THR A 177 0.72 9.76 -25.35
C THR A 177 -0.52 9.02 -25.86
N MET A 178 -1.32 8.49 -24.96
CA MET A 178 -2.54 7.76 -25.31
C MET A 178 -3.57 8.63 -26.02
N TYR A 179 -3.61 9.92 -25.69
CA TYR A 179 -4.49 10.88 -26.35
C TYR A 179 -4.06 11.17 -27.79
N LEU A 180 -2.75 11.18 -28.06
CA LEU A 180 -2.21 11.46 -29.41
C LEU A 180 -2.21 10.24 -30.34
N LEU A 181 -2.10 9.02 -29.81
CA LEU A 181 -1.96 7.80 -30.61
C LEU A 181 -3.07 7.58 -31.66
N PRO A 182 -4.36 7.86 -31.39
CA PRO A 182 -5.41 7.68 -32.41
C PRO A 182 -5.21 8.53 -33.67
N ASP A 183 -4.56 9.69 -33.53
CA ASP A 183 -4.27 10.60 -34.64
C ASP A 183 -3.00 10.19 -35.43
N HIS A 184 -2.27 9.18 -34.92
CA HIS A 184 -1.00 8.69 -35.47
C HIS A 184 -1.03 7.18 -35.76
N PRO A 185 -1.85 6.71 -36.73
CA PRO A 185 -2.01 5.29 -37.01
C PRO A 185 -0.74 4.60 -37.54
N GLU A 186 0.27 5.36 -37.96
CA GLU A 186 1.57 4.87 -38.39
C GLU A 186 2.48 4.42 -37.24
N VAL A 187 2.19 4.85 -36.00
CA VAL A 187 3.00 4.52 -34.83
C VAL A 187 2.79 3.06 -34.42
N ARG A 188 3.89 2.33 -34.26
CA ARG A 188 3.89 0.92 -33.82
C ARG A 188 4.58 0.71 -32.49
N GLN A 189 5.40 1.67 -32.07
CA GLN A 189 6.08 1.59 -30.78
C GLN A 189 6.17 2.98 -30.14
N VAL A 190 5.96 3.02 -28.85
CA VAL A 190 6.20 4.18 -27.99
C VAL A 190 7.29 3.82 -27.01
N LYS A 191 8.34 4.61 -26.95
CA LYS A 191 9.49 4.38 -26.07
C LYS A 191 9.73 5.58 -25.15
N PHE A 192 9.69 5.33 -23.84
CA PHE A 192 10.09 6.29 -22.82
C PHE A 192 11.53 6.02 -22.38
N THR A 193 12.38 7.02 -22.53
CA THR A 193 13.80 6.98 -22.14
C THR A 193 14.08 7.77 -20.86
N SER A 194 13.23 8.74 -20.54
CA SER A 194 13.24 9.51 -19.30
C SER A 194 11.82 9.91 -18.91
N LEU A 195 11.55 10.08 -17.63
CA LEU A 195 10.28 10.61 -17.12
C LEU A 195 10.07 12.08 -17.51
N PHE A 196 11.16 12.81 -17.73
CA PHE A 196 11.20 14.26 -17.96
C PHE A 196 11.37 14.63 -19.43
N GLU A 197 11.37 13.65 -20.33
CA GLU A 197 11.47 13.83 -21.76
C GLU A 197 10.22 13.31 -22.48
N GLU A 198 9.93 13.89 -23.63
CA GLU A 198 8.85 13.40 -24.47
C GLU A 198 9.14 11.97 -24.97
N PRO A 199 8.12 11.11 -25.06
CA PRO A 199 8.29 9.76 -25.57
C PRO A 199 8.66 9.76 -27.04
N LYS A 200 9.44 8.77 -27.44
CA LYS A 200 9.81 8.55 -28.86
C LYS A 200 8.73 7.70 -29.53
N PHE A 201 8.12 8.23 -30.58
CA PHE A 201 7.20 7.51 -31.44
C PHE A 201 7.96 6.86 -32.60
N ILE A 202 7.83 5.56 -32.75
CA ILE A 202 8.50 4.77 -33.78
C ILE A 202 7.42 4.14 -34.66
N GLY A 203 7.39 4.55 -35.94
CA GLY A 203 6.52 3.98 -36.96
C GLY A 203 7.27 3.06 -37.89
N THR A 204 6.58 2.12 -38.54
CA THR A 204 7.10 1.46 -39.74
C THR A 204 6.91 2.42 -40.92
N ARG A 205 7.98 2.71 -41.69
CA ARG A 205 7.82 3.30 -43.01
C ARG A 205 6.83 2.41 -43.80
N ALA A 206 5.74 2.99 -44.27
CA ALA A 206 4.97 2.33 -45.30
C ALA A 206 5.93 2.07 -46.47
N THR A 207 6.30 0.82 -46.68
CA THR A 207 6.89 0.39 -47.92
C THR A 207 5.83 0.59 -48.97
N GLY A 208 6.02 1.64 -49.76
CA GLY A 208 5.21 1.94 -50.98
C GLY A 208 5.31 0.84 -52.00
#